data_40e4d0d1d5ab3ed8ccc526dc85e935b0
#
_entry.id   40e4d0d1d5ab3ed8ccc526dc85e935b0
#
_cell.length_a   1.000
_cell.length_b   1.000
_cell.length_c   1.000
_cell.angle_alpha   90.00
_cell.angle_beta   90.00
_cell.angle_gamma   90.00
#
_symmetry.space_group_name_H-M   'P 1'
#
loop_
_entity.id
_entity.type
_entity.pdbx_description
1 polymer ?
#
loop_
_entity_poly.entity_id
_entity_poly.type
_entity_poly.pdbx_seq_one_letter_code
_entity_poly.pdbx_strand_id
1 'polypeptide(L)'
;MEYMLTRLEWLVGPDKIQTLKDTSIALFGIGGVGGGALEALVRAGVGRIVIIDGDSIAPSNLNRQMITTHDTIGARKVEVAKARALSINPDVVIETHDIMYTEEKYPGFIQSLNVDYVIDAIDMVTAKLNIIEVCQRESIPVISCMGGGNRFYPEKLMIADIKKSHTCPLARVMRRELKKRGIKKQLVLFSTEKPTKPQFRGEATSPGTCSFVPPVAGFILAAHVLRTILEVPEQ
;
A
#
# COMPACT_ATOMS: atom_id res chain seq x y z
N MET A 1 3.74 -12.21 -30.75
CA MET A 1 4.63 -11.08 -30.42
C MET A 1 4.68 -10.97 -28.90
N GLU A 2 5.88 -10.94 -28.30
CA GLU A 2 5.97 -10.78 -26.85
C GLU A 2 5.57 -9.36 -26.44
N TYR A 3 4.83 -9.23 -25.33
CA TYR A 3 4.41 -7.96 -24.73
C TYR A 3 4.64 -8.00 -23.21
N MET A 4 4.43 -6.89 -22.51
CA MET A 4 4.79 -6.74 -21.09
C MET A 4 4.24 -7.88 -20.19
N LEU A 5 3.02 -8.36 -20.44
CA LEU A 5 2.35 -9.37 -19.61
C LEU A 5 2.53 -10.80 -20.10
N THR A 6 3.27 -11.06 -21.19
CA THR A 6 3.43 -12.40 -21.80
C THR A 6 3.78 -13.47 -20.77
N ARG A 7 4.74 -13.19 -19.88
CA ARG A 7 5.17 -14.17 -18.89
C ARG A 7 4.15 -14.41 -17.79
N LEU A 8 3.38 -13.40 -17.42
CA LEU A 8 2.26 -13.55 -16.47
C LEU A 8 1.12 -14.33 -17.12
N GLU A 9 0.82 -14.04 -18.40
CA GLU A 9 -0.21 -14.77 -19.16
C GLU A 9 0.09 -16.27 -19.25
N TRP A 10 1.37 -16.65 -19.44
CA TRP A 10 1.76 -18.07 -19.40
C TRP A 10 1.51 -18.72 -18.04
N LEU A 11 1.56 -17.95 -16.96
CA LEU A 11 1.35 -18.46 -15.62
C LEU A 11 -0.13 -18.58 -15.24
N VAL A 12 -0.96 -17.60 -15.66
CA VAL A 12 -2.35 -17.47 -15.16
C VAL A 12 -3.41 -17.63 -16.24
N GLY A 13 -3.04 -17.62 -17.50
CA GLY A 13 -3.94 -17.67 -18.66
C GLY A 13 -4.48 -16.30 -19.07
N PRO A 14 -5.01 -16.19 -20.31
CA PRO A 14 -5.46 -14.92 -20.89
C PRO A 14 -6.68 -14.32 -20.16
N ASP A 15 -7.61 -15.15 -19.67
CA ASP A 15 -8.81 -14.69 -18.96
C ASP A 15 -8.44 -13.95 -17.66
N LYS A 16 -7.43 -14.43 -16.94
CA LYS A 16 -6.94 -13.79 -15.73
C LYS A 16 -6.20 -12.48 -16.03
N ILE A 17 -5.54 -12.37 -17.18
CA ILE A 17 -4.97 -11.10 -17.65
C ILE A 17 -6.08 -10.07 -17.90
N GLN A 18 -7.19 -10.50 -18.53
CA GLN A 18 -8.33 -9.60 -18.73
C GLN A 18 -8.95 -9.17 -17.39
N THR A 19 -9.10 -10.08 -16.43
CA THR A 19 -9.54 -9.74 -15.07
C THR A 19 -8.69 -8.63 -14.44
N LEU A 20 -7.36 -8.70 -14.57
CA LEU A 20 -6.46 -7.65 -14.05
C LEU A 20 -6.66 -6.31 -14.77
N LYS A 21 -6.84 -6.32 -16.09
CA LYS A 21 -7.06 -5.11 -16.88
C LYS A 21 -8.40 -4.43 -16.53
N ASP A 22 -9.39 -5.19 -16.12
CA ASP A 22 -10.70 -4.69 -15.71
C ASP A 22 -10.74 -4.28 -14.24
N THR A 23 -9.68 -4.57 -13.47
CA THR A 23 -9.59 -4.29 -12.03
C THR A 23 -9.16 -2.84 -11.76
N SER A 24 -9.79 -2.24 -10.74
CA SER A 24 -9.47 -0.92 -10.20
C SER A 24 -9.06 -0.99 -8.72
N ILE A 25 -7.94 -0.36 -8.36
CA ILE A 25 -7.39 -0.40 -7.00
C ILE A 25 -7.10 1.02 -6.51
N ALA A 26 -7.57 1.35 -5.30
CA ALA A 26 -7.13 2.57 -4.61
C ALA A 26 -5.93 2.26 -3.70
N LEU A 27 -4.90 3.09 -3.83
CA LEU A 27 -3.66 3.00 -3.06
C LEU A 27 -3.47 4.28 -2.25
N PHE A 28 -3.70 4.18 -0.95
CA PHE A 28 -3.52 5.27 0.00
C PHE A 28 -2.10 5.26 0.57
N GLY A 29 -1.36 6.34 0.31
CA GLY A 29 0.03 6.53 0.71
C GLY A 29 1.03 5.97 -0.32
N ILE A 30 1.91 6.85 -0.84
CA ILE A 30 2.98 6.50 -1.80
C ILE A 30 4.36 6.70 -1.15
N GLY A 31 4.48 6.20 0.07
CA GLY A 31 5.77 6.10 0.75
C GLY A 31 6.58 4.87 0.32
N GLY A 32 7.45 4.38 1.20
CA GLY A 32 8.25 3.17 0.92
C GLY A 32 7.42 1.92 0.68
N VAL A 33 6.31 1.76 1.39
CA VAL A 33 5.37 0.63 1.21
C VAL A 33 4.53 0.83 -0.05
N GLY A 34 3.85 1.98 -0.16
CA GLY A 34 2.97 2.23 -1.30
C GLY A 34 3.71 2.28 -2.63
N GLY A 35 4.94 2.80 -2.67
CA GLY A 35 5.77 2.76 -3.87
C GLY A 35 6.09 1.33 -4.34
N GLY A 36 6.37 0.42 -3.39
CA GLY A 36 6.55 -1.01 -3.71
C GLY A 36 5.27 -1.68 -4.20
N ALA A 37 4.13 -1.35 -3.59
CA ALA A 37 2.83 -1.85 -4.03
C ALA A 37 2.48 -1.35 -5.44
N LEU A 38 2.65 -0.06 -5.71
CA LEU A 38 2.42 0.53 -7.03
C LEU A 38 3.23 -0.16 -8.12
N GLU A 39 4.54 -0.35 -7.90
CA GLU A 39 5.43 -1.01 -8.84
C GLU A 39 4.92 -2.42 -9.20
N ALA A 40 4.49 -3.21 -8.20
CA ALA A 40 3.97 -4.55 -8.42
C ALA A 40 2.63 -4.55 -9.17
N LEU A 41 1.69 -3.68 -8.81
CA LEU A 41 0.37 -3.58 -9.43
C LEU A 41 0.46 -3.17 -10.90
N VAL A 42 1.27 -2.14 -11.21
CA VAL A 42 1.46 -1.66 -12.59
C VAL A 42 2.07 -2.75 -13.47
N ARG A 43 3.09 -3.47 -12.95
CA ARG A 43 3.75 -4.56 -13.68
C ARG A 43 2.88 -5.79 -13.86
N ALA A 44 1.91 -6.01 -12.97
CA ALA A 44 0.93 -7.06 -13.12
C ALA A 44 -0.19 -6.73 -14.11
N GLY A 45 -0.28 -5.49 -14.59
CA GLY A 45 -1.28 -5.07 -15.58
C GLY A 45 -2.65 -4.73 -15.00
N VAL A 46 -2.70 -4.27 -13.73
CA VAL A 46 -3.93 -3.68 -13.16
C VAL A 46 -4.35 -2.49 -14.02
N GLY A 47 -5.62 -2.47 -14.46
CA GLY A 47 -6.09 -1.53 -15.47
C GLY A 47 -6.27 -0.10 -14.94
N ARG A 48 -6.72 0.07 -13.69
CA ARG A 48 -6.90 1.40 -13.08
C ARG A 48 -6.33 1.42 -11.66
N ILE A 49 -5.51 2.44 -11.36
CA ILE A 49 -4.98 2.66 -10.02
C ILE A 49 -5.25 4.11 -9.61
N VAL A 50 -5.95 4.28 -8.51
CA VAL A 50 -6.18 5.58 -7.88
C VAL A 50 -5.14 5.78 -6.79
N ILE A 51 -4.33 6.82 -6.90
CA ILE A 51 -3.22 7.13 -6.01
C ILE A 51 -3.58 8.30 -5.12
N ILE A 52 -3.52 8.13 -3.79
CA ILE A 52 -3.85 9.14 -2.81
C ILE A 52 -2.64 9.37 -1.88
N ASP A 53 -2.04 10.55 -1.95
CA ASP A 53 -0.94 10.99 -1.05
C ASP A 53 -0.85 12.51 -1.10
N GLY A 54 -0.71 13.17 0.04
CA GLY A 54 -0.66 14.63 0.15
C GLY A 54 0.75 15.19 0.38
N ASP A 55 1.81 14.38 0.27
CA ASP A 55 3.18 14.80 0.54
C ASP A 55 3.93 15.23 -0.72
N SER A 56 5.00 15.99 -0.49
CA SER A 56 6.10 16.17 -1.43
C SER A 56 7.28 15.26 -1.09
N ILE A 57 8.15 15.04 -2.08
CA ILE A 57 9.36 14.23 -1.93
C ILE A 57 10.40 15.03 -1.13
N ALA A 58 10.87 14.44 -0.02
CA ALA A 58 11.94 14.97 0.79
C ALA A 58 13.26 14.17 0.58
N PRO A 59 14.44 14.77 0.81
CA PRO A 59 15.73 14.06 0.70
C PRO A 59 15.78 12.77 1.53
N SER A 60 15.17 12.77 2.73
CA SER A 60 15.11 11.60 3.61
C SER A 60 14.25 10.45 3.07
N ASN A 61 13.53 10.64 1.98
CA ASN A 61 12.72 9.59 1.32
C ASN A 61 13.55 8.71 0.39
N LEU A 62 14.65 9.24 -0.15
CA LEU A 62 15.49 8.58 -1.18
C LEU A 62 16.00 7.20 -0.76
N ASN A 63 16.18 6.98 0.54
CA ASN A 63 16.73 5.70 1.03
C ASN A 63 15.77 4.51 0.90
N ARG A 64 14.44 4.74 0.68
CA ARG A 64 13.45 3.66 0.72
C ARG A 64 12.21 3.83 -0.15
N GLN A 65 11.96 5.00 -0.72
CA GLN A 65 10.79 5.24 -1.57
C GLN A 65 11.18 5.06 -3.04
N MET A 66 10.73 3.98 -3.67
CA MET A 66 11.16 3.55 -5.01
C MET A 66 10.87 4.57 -6.12
N ILE A 67 9.87 5.43 -5.93
CA ILE A 67 9.52 6.46 -6.91
C ILE A 67 10.46 7.66 -6.87
N THR A 68 11.33 7.79 -5.85
CA THR A 68 12.11 9.00 -5.60
C THR A 68 13.52 8.92 -6.17
N THR A 69 13.95 10.02 -6.77
CA THR A 69 15.33 10.27 -7.23
C THR A 69 15.78 11.67 -6.79
N HIS A 70 17.05 12.00 -6.95
CA HIS A 70 17.52 13.35 -6.67
C HIS A 70 16.76 14.41 -7.47
N ASP A 71 16.42 14.13 -8.71
CA ASP A 71 15.73 15.05 -9.61
C ASP A 71 14.26 15.29 -9.23
N THR A 72 13.68 14.42 -8.40
CA THR A 72 12.27 14.52 -7.98
C THR A 72 12.08 15.15 -6.59
N ILE A 73 13.16 15.57 -5.92
CA ILE A 73 13.07 16.24 -4.61
C ILE A 73 12.20 17.50 -4.73
N GLY A 74 11.25 17.68 -3.83
CA GLY A 74 10.30 18.79 -3.81
C GLY A 74 9.03 18.57 -4.66
N ALA A 75 9.04 17.63 -5.61
CA ALA A 75 7.86 17.32 -6.42
C ALA A 75 6.77 16.62 -5.58
N ARG A 76 5.51 16.71 -6.04
CA ARG A 76 4.39 16.00 -5.41
C ARG A 76 4.52 14.50 -5.66
N LYS A 77 4.38 13.69 -4.61
CA LYS A 77 4.54 12.23 -4.70
C LYS A 77 3.59 11.61 -5.72
N VAL A 78 2.34 12.04 -5.76
CA VAL A 78 1.33 11.51 -6.67
C VAL A 78 1.69 11.72 -8.14
N GLU A 79 2.29 12.87 -8.49
CA GLU A 79 2.69 13.17 -9.85
C GLU A 79 3.90 12.32 -10.29
N VAL A 80 4.89 12.18 -9.41
CA VAL A 80 6.06 11.34 -9.69
C VAL A 80 5.65 9.86 -9.78
N ALA A 81 4.75 9.41 -8.92
CA ALA A 81 4.20 8.06 -8.95
C ALA A 81 3.45 7.78 -10.26
N LYS A 82 2.63 8.74 -10.72
CA LYS A 82 1.93 8.67 -12.01
C LYS A 82 2.91 8.57 -13.19
N ALA A 83 3.89 9.46 -13.24
CA ALA A 83 4.91 9.43 -14.29
C ALA A 83 5.67 8.09 -14.30
N ARG A 84 6.03 7.57 -13.11
CA ARG A 84 6.67 6.26 -12.95
C ARG A 84 5.79 5.13 -13.46
N ALA A 85 4.52 5.09 -13.08
CA ALA A 85 3.57 4.06 -13.50
C ALA A 85 3.41 4.03 -15.04
N LEU A 86 3.19 5.20 -15.65
CA LEU A 86 3.06 5.34 -17.11
C LEU A 86 4.34 4.97 -17.88
N SER A 87 5.51 5.18 -17.28
CA SER A 87 6.79 4.76 -17.89
C SER A 87 6.96 3.24 -17.93
N ILE A 88 6.24 2.49 -17.08
CA ILE A 88 6.25 1.02 -17.01
C ILE A 88 5.14 0.44 -17.88
N ASN A 89 3.92 0.93 -17.70
CA ASN A 89 2.74 0.51 -18.44
C ASN A 89 2.01 1.75 -18.96
N PRO A 90 2.14 2.08 -20.25
CA PRO A 90 1.48 3.25 -20.82
C PRO A 90 -0.04 3.11 -20.90
N ASP A 91 -0.58 1.88 -20.82
CA ASP A 91 -2.01 1.60 -20.95
C ASP A 91 -2.76 1.68 -19.59
N VAL A 92 -2.05 1.79 -18.47
CA VAL A 92 -2.69 1.88 -17.14
C VAL A 92 -3.37 3.23 -16.94
N VAL A 93 -4.59 3.22 -16.44
CA VAL A 93 -5.29 4.46 -16.04
C VAL A 93 -4.83 4.84 -14.63
N ILE A 94 -4.12 5.96 -14.52
CA ILE A 94 -3.67 6.52 -13.22
C ILE A 94 -4.46 7.78 -12.90
N GLU A 95 -5.24 7.70 -11.84
CA GLU A 95 -5.91 8.84 -11.21
C GLU A 95 -5.15 9.26 -9.96
N THR A 96 -4.92 10.56 -9.77
CA THR A 96 -4.14 11.09 -8.65
C THR A 96 -4.95 12.06 -7.81
N HIS A 97 -4.84 11.91 -6.48
CA HIS A 97 -5.42 12.83 -5.51
C HIS A 97 -4.33 13.31 -4.55
N ASP A 98 -3.95 14.57 -4.70
CA ASP A 98 -2.96 15.25 -3.87
C ASP A 98 -3.61 15.76 -2.59
N ILE A 99 -3.95 14.84 -1.68
CA ILE A 99 -4.68 15.14 -0.44
C ILE A 99 -4.15 14.33 0.75
N MET A 100 -4.20 14.94 1.92
CA MET A 100 -4.08 14.23 3.21
C MET A 100 -5.47 13.77 3.63
N TYR A 101 -5.81 12.53 3.26
CA TYR A 101 -7.16 12.01 3.46
C TYR A 101 -7.51 11.80 4.94
N THR A 102 -8.68 12.28 5.31
CA THR A 102 -9.50 11.84 6.46
C THR A 102 -10.98 11.92 6.06
N GLU A 103 -11.83 11.05 6.62
CA GLU A 103 -13.27 11.06 6.30
C GLU A 103 -13.94 12.39 6.69
N GLU A 104 -13.45 13.07 7.73
CA GLU A 104 -13.95 14.39 8.15
C GLU A 104 -13.71 15.46 7.09
N LYS A 105 -12.52 15.45 6.44
CA LYS A 105 -12.17 16.43 5.40
C LYS A 105 -12.78 16.12 4.05
N TYR A 106 -12.95 14.84 3.75
CA TYR A 106 -13.39 14.35 2.44
C TYR A 106 -14.48 13.30 2.62
N PRO A 107 -15.68 13.69 3.12
CA PRO A 107 -16.77 12.75 3.37
C PRO A 107 -17.25 12.13 2.05
N GLY A 108 -17.46 10.81 2.06
CA GLY A 108 -17.88 10.07 0.86
C GLY A 108 -16.82 9.87 -0.22
N PHE A 109 -15.57 10.28 0.04
CA PHE A 109 -14.50 10.19 -0.96
C PHE A 109 -14.20 8.74 -1.37
N ILE A 110 -14.04 7.81 -0.43
CA ILE A 110 -13.71 6.41 -0.76
C ILE A 110 -14.82 5.78 -1.60
N GLN A 111 -16.08 6.05 -1.29
CA GLN A 111 -17.22 5.54 -2.08
C GLN A 111 -17.20 6.08 -3.52
N SER A 112 -16.84 7.35 -3.69
CA SER A 112 -16.79 7.98 -5.01
C SER A 112 -15.68 7.43 -5.92
N LEU A 113 -14.67 6.78 -5.36
CA LEU A 113 -13.57 6.19 -6.13
C LEU A 113 -14.03 5.01 -7.00
N ASN A 114 -15.10 4.31 -6.61
CA ASN A 114 -15.62 3.15 -7.32
C ASN A 114 -14.50 2.16 -7.70
N VAL A 115 -13.89 1.55 -6.69
CA VAL A 115 -12.75 0.63 -6.82
C VAL A 115 -13.08 -0.75 -6.27
N ASP A 116 -12.42 -1.77 -6.80
CA ASP A 116 -12.62 -3.17 -6.42
C ASP A 116 -11.85 -3.53 -5.14
N TYR A 117 -10.76 -2.81 -4.84
CA TYR A 117 -9.92 -3.08 -3.68
C TYR A 117 -9.22 -1.82 -3.17
N VAL A 118 -8.98 -1.77 -1.86
CA VAL A 118 -8.22 -0.68 -1.23
C VAL A 118 -6.96 -1.23 -0.55
N ILE A 119 -5.82 -0.62 -0.86
CA ILE A 119 -4.55 -0.85 -0.15
C ILE A 119 -4.25 0.39 0.69
N ASP A 120 -4.19 0.21 2.00
CA ASP A 120 -3.83 1.25 2.95
C ASP A 120 -2.37 1.13 3.37
N ALA A 121 -1.52 2.03 2.85
CA ALA A 121 -0.11 2.15 3.14
C ALA A 121 0.26 3.48 3.85
N ILE A 122 -0.74 4.18 4.44
CA ILE A 122 -0.54 5.41 5.22
C ILE A 122 0.04 5.06 6.60
N ASP A 123 0.67 6.00 7.28
CA ASP A 123 1.16 5.85 8.66
C ASP A 123 0.27 6.52 9.72
N MET A 124 -0.62 7.42 9.32
CA MET A 124 -1.51 8.17 10.20
C MET A 124 -2.66 7.30 10.72
N VAL A 125 -2.72 7.09 12.05
CA VAL A 125 -3.73 6.23 12.71
C VAL A 125 -5.16 6.65 12.38
N THR A 126 -5.48 7.95 12.43
CA THR A 126 -6.83 8.46 12.15
C THR A 126 -7.28 8.12 10.74
N ALA A 127 -6.44 8.39 9.73
CA ALA A 127 -6.74 8.08 8.34
C ALA A 127 -6.91 6.56 8.12
N LYS A 128 -6.03 5.74 8.70
CA LYS A 128 -6.16 4.27 8.64
C LYS A 128 -7.49 3.77 9.21
N LEU A 129 -7.91 4.31 10.35
CA LEU A 129 -9.19 3.97 10.97
C LEU A 129 -10.35 4.35 10.07
N ASN A 130 -10.34 5.58 9.51
CA ASN A 130 -11.37 6.04 8.59
C ASN A 130 -11.45 5.18 7.32
N ILE A 131 -10.30 4.85 6.69
CA ILE A 131 -10.26 3.98 5.52
C ILE A 131 -10.90 2.62 5.83
N ILE A 132 -10.48 1.98 6.92
CA ILE A 132 -11.01 0.68 7.32
C ILE A 132 -12.51 0.75 7.62
N GLU A 133 -12.97 1.75 8.39
CA GLU A 133 -14.39 1.91 8.73
C GLU A 133 -15.27 2.10 7.50
N VAL A 134 -14.86 3.00 6.60
CA VAL A 134 -15.59 3.25 5.35
C VAL A 134 -15.62 1.98 4.49
N CYS A 135 -14.47 1.35 4.25
CA CYS A 135 -14.41 0.13 3.44
C CYS A 135 -15.26 -1.00 4.03
N GLN A 136 -15.25 -1.19 5.34
CA GLN A 136 -16.10 -2.21 6.01
C GLN A 136 -17.58 -1.90 5.86
N ARG A 137 -17.98 -0.62 6.01
CA ARG A 137 -19.37 -0.18 5.85
C ARG A 137 -19.87 -0.38 4.42
N GLU A 138 -19.04 -0.06 3.44
CA GLU A 138 -19.37 -0.13 2.01
C GLU A 138 -19.05 -1.50 1.39
N SER A 139 -18.60 -2.48 2.19
CA SER A 139 -18.21 -3.81 1.72
C SER A 139 -17.10 -3.80 0.66
N ILE A 140 -16.21 -2.81 0.69
CA ILE A 140 -15.04 -2.73 -0.17
C ILE A 140 -13.89 -3.52 0.47
N PRO A 141 -13.30 -4.50 -0.21
CA PRO A 141 -12.13 -5.23 0.30
C PRO A 141 -10.97 -4.29 0.61
N VAL A 142 -10.37 -4.42 1.80
CA VAL A 142 -9.26 -3.58 2.23
C VAL A 142 -8.19 -4.35 2.98
N ILE A 143 -6.92 -4.07 2.66
CA ILE A 143 -5.76 -4.53 3.42
C ILE A 143 -4.92 -3.34 3.88
N SER A 144 -4.47 -3.36 5.15
CA SER A 144 -3.71 -2.26 5.73
C SER A 144 -2.31 -2.69 6.13
N CYS A 145 -1.30 -1.89 5.79
CA CYS A 145 0.06 -2.07 6.30
C CYS A 145 0.21 -1.52 7.71
N MET A 146 0.78 -2.29 8.60
CA MET A 146 1.16 -1.81 9.93
C MET A 146 2.59 -1.24 9.93
N GLY A 147 3.12 -0.86 11.10
CA GLY A 147 4.43 -0.21 11.21
C GLY A 147 5.59 -1.08 10.73
N GLY A 148 6.36 -0.58 9.77
CA GLY A 148 7.57 -1.22 9.23
C GLY A 148 8.89 -0.58 9.69
N GLY A 149 8.84 0.50 10.50
CA GLY A 149 10.06 1.18 10.98
C GLY A 149 10.82 0.39 12.04
N ASN A 150 12.14 0.66 12.14
CA ASN A 150 13.09 0.02 13.06
C ASN A 150 13.18 -1.51 12.89
N ARG A 151 13.12 -2.00 11.65
CA ARG A 151 13.14 -3.41 11.27
C ARG A 151 14.14 -3.69 10.16
N PHE A 152 14.68 -4.92 10.15
CA PHE A 152 15.69 -5.37 9.20
C PHE A 152 15.34 -6.67 8.49
N TYR A 153 14.32 -7.42 8.96
CA TYR A 153 14.01 -8.77 8.46
C TYR A 153 12.70 -8.74 7.67
N PRO A 154 12.74 -8.49 6.34
CA PRO A 154 11.54 -8.50 5.50
C PRO A 154 10.86 -9.88 5.46
N GLU A 155 11.61 -10.97 5.63
CA GLU A 155 11.09 -12.34 5.72
C GLU A 155 10.22 -12.59 6.96
N LYS A 156 10.21 -11.65 7.92
CA LYS A 156 9.32 -11.69 9.09
C LYS A 156 8.02 -10.91 8.88
N LEU A 157 7.79 -10.39 7.68
CA LEU A 157 6.52 -9.78 7.31
C LEU A 157 5.49 -10.86 7.04
N MET A 158 4.28 -10.68 7.58
CA MET A 158 3.18 -11.62 7.37
C MET A 158 1.83 -10.93 7.32
N ILE A 159 0.89 -11.51 6.59
CA ILE A 159 -0.50 -11.09 6.52
C ILE A 159 -1.32 -11.96 7.46
N ALA A 160 -2.14 -11.33 8.31
CA ALA A 160 -3.09 -12.01 9.16
C ALA A 160 -4.21 -11.07 9.61
N ASP A 161 -5.24 -11.63 10.25
CA ASP A 161 -6.20 -10.80 10.99
C ASP A 161 -5.48 -9.99 12.07
N ILE A 162 -5.85 -8.73 12.23
CA ILE A 162 -5.23 -7.80 13.18
C ILE A 162 -5.21 -8.35 14.62
N LYS A 163 -6.15 -9.21 15.00
CA LYS A 163 -6.18 -9.85 16.31
C LYS A 163 -4.98 -10.75 16.55
N LYS A 164 -4.41 -11.33 15.50
CA LYS A 164 -3.21 -12.19 15.54
C LYS A 164 -1.91 -11.38 15.53
N SER A 165 -1.98 -10.06 15.27
CA SER A 165 -0.79 -9.21 15.23
C SER A 165 -0.14 -9.08 16.61
N HIS A 166 1.17 -9.06 16.64
CA HIS A 166 1.99 -8.87 17.84
C HIS A 166 3.23 -8.03 17.51
N THR A 167 4.06 -7.69 18.48
CA THR A 167 5.32 -6.95 18.33
C THR A 167 5.24 -5.54 17.71
N CYS A 168 4.17 -5.19 17.01
CA CYS A 168 4.02 -3.90 16.33
C CYS A 168 3.23 -2.89 17.19
N PRO A 169 3.83 -1.74 17.59
CA PRO A 169 3.13 -0.71 18.37
C PRO A 169 1.92 -0.13 17.64
N LEU A 170 2.03 0.15 16.34
CA LEU A 170 0.92 0.65 15.53
C LEU A 170 -0.23 -0.36 15.50
N ALA A 171 0.06 -1.63 15.24
CA ALA A 171 -0.97 -2.67 15.25
C ALA A 171 -1.68 -2.81 16.62
N ARG A 172 -0.98 -2.56 17.72
CA ARG A 172 -1.58 -2.54 19.07
C ARG A 172 -2.61 -1.43 19.20
N VAL A 173 -2.29 -0.23 18.73
CA VAL A 173 -3.20 0.92 18.73
C VAL A 173 -4.40 0.62 17.83
N MET A 174 -4.15 0.23 16.58
CA MET A 174 -5.20 -0.08 15.60
C MET A 174 -6.16 -1.16 16.12
N ARG A 175 -5.64 -2.25 16.69
CA ARG A 175 -6.46 -3.34 17.25
C ARG A 175 -7.40 -2.85 18.35
N ARG A 176 -6.91 -1.98 19.25
CA ARG A 176 -7.71 -1.39 20.31
C ARG A 176 -8.81 -0.49 19.75
N GLU A 177 -8.47 0.39 18.82
CA GLU A 177 -9.39 1.38 18.27
C GLU A 177 -10.44 0.72 17.35
N LEU A 178 -10.06 -0.26 16.53
CA LEU A 178 -10.99 -1.03 15.71
C LEU A 178 -11.98 -1.85 16.56
N LYS A 179 -11.51 -2.43 17.68
CA LYS A 179 -12.40 -3.10 18.63
C LYS A 179 -13.48 -2.17 19.22
N LYS A 180 -13.10 -0.92 19.58
CA LYS A 180 -14.07 0.09 20.07
C LYS A 180 -15.13 0.44 19.02
N ARG A 181 -14.77 0.38 17.74
CA ARG A 181 -15.65 0.65 16.58
C ARG A 181 -16.45 -0.57 16.12
N GLY A 182 -16.37 -1.68 16.86
CA GLY A 182 -17.11 -2.91 16.53
C GLY A 182 -16.55 -3.70 15.36
N ILE A 183 -15.41 -3.31 14.80
CA ILE A 183 -14.75 -4.01 13.68
C ILE A 183 -14.08 -5.28 14.24
N LYS A 184 -14.65 -6.43 13.83
CA LYS A 184 -14.26 -7.74 14.38
C LYS A 184 -13.10 -8.39 13.62
N LYS A 185 -12.94 -8.10 12.34
CA LYS A 185 -11.92 -8.67 11.46
C LYS A 185 -11.32 -7.57 10.58
N GLN A 186 -10.00 -7.53 10.48
CA GLN A 186 -9.30 -6.66 9.54
C GLN A 186 -7.99 -7.33 9.14
N LEU A 187 -7.82 -7.49 7.84
CA LEU A 187 -6.60 -8.03 7.27
C LEU A 187 -5.48 -6.99 7.31
N VAL A 188 -4.34 -7.35 7.86
CA VAL A 188 -3.20 -6.46 7.99
C VAL A 188 -1.89 -7.16 7.65
N LEU A 189 -0.96 -6.41 7.05
CA LEU A 189 0.44 -6.78 6.96
C LEU A 189 1.18 -6.21 8.17
N PHE A 190 1.88 -7.07 8.90
CA PHE A 190 2.73 -6.66 10.02
C PHE A 190 3.99 -7.51 10.08
N SER A 191 5.00 -7.05 10.84
CA SER A 191 6.20 -7.84 11.08
C SER A 191 6.16 -8.52 12.45
N THR A 192 6.59 -9.77 12.50
CA THR A 192 6.80 -10.52 13.74
C THR A 192 8.13 -10.17 14.42
N GLU A 193 9.00 -9.42 13.74
CA GLU A 193 10.24 -8.90 14.29
C GLU A 193 9.97 -7.89 15.42
N LYS A 194 10.73 -7.98 16.52
CA LYS A 194 10.74 -6.90 17.53
C LYS A 194 11.47 -5.68 16.97
N PRO A 195 10.90 -4.46 17.09
CA PRO A 195 11.59 -3.26 16.63
C PRO A 195 12.96 -3.11 17.29
N THR A 196 13.97 -2.86 16.49
CA THR A 196 15.33 -2.56 16.97
C THR A 196 15.35 -1.17 17.60
N LYS A 197 16.04 -1.01 18.72
CA LYS A 197 16.27 0.32 19.30
C LYS A 197 17.22 1.09 18.39
N PRO A 198 16.86 2.31 17.96
CA PRO A 198 17.77 3.15 17.17
C PRO A 198 19.08 3.37 17.92
N GLN A 199 20.20 3.21 17.22
CA GLN A 199 21.55 3.51 17.75
C GLN A 199 21.74 5.02 17.97
N PHE A 200 21.12 5.80 17.11
CA PHE A 200 21.16 7.25 17.13
C PHE A 200 19.74 7.79 16.84
N ARG A 201 19.34 8.80 17.60
CA ARG A 201 18.16 9.61 17.33
C ARG A 201 18.64 11.04 17.24
N GLY A 202 18.63 11.61 16.05
CA GLY A 202 18.72 13.05 15.88
C GLY A 202 17.45 13.74 16.40
N GLU A 203 17.15 14.92 15.95
CA GLU A 203 15.93 15.66 16.30
C GLU A 203 14.63 15.02 15.72
N ALA A 204 14.77 14.01 14.85
CA ALA A 204 13.64 13.37 14.20
C ALA A 204 12.83 12.48 15.15
N THR A 205 11.53 12.64 15.13
CA THR A 205 10.55 11.81 15.86
C THR A 205 10.17 10.52 15.11
N SER A 206 10.49 10.46 13.81
CA SER A 206 10.19 9.32 12.95
C SER A 206 11.09 8.11 13.24
N PRO A 207 10.58 6.88 13.12
CA PRO A 207 11.40 5.68 13.28
C PRO A 207 12.46 5.58 12.15
N GLY A 208 13.60 4.95 12.46
CA GLY A 208 14.59 4.59 11.45
C GLY A 208 14.00 3.59 10.44
N THR A 209 14.50 3.63 9.20
CA THR A 209 14.07 2.71 8.13
C THR A 209 15.24 2.32 7.24
N CYS A 210 15.21 1.08 6.76
CA CYS A 210 16.13 0.59 5.72
C CYS A 210 15.48 0.64 4.33
N SER A 211 16.28 0.42 3.30
CA SER A 211 15.84 0.49 1.90
C SER A 211 14.96 -0.69 1.43
N PHE A 212 14.93 -1.79 2.16
CA PHE A 212 14.34 -3.05 1.68
C PHE A 212 13.07 -3.47 2.43
N VAL A 213 12.92 -3.23 3.74
CA VAL A 213 11.71 -3.67 4.46
C VAL A 213 10.44 -2.99 3.97
N PRO A 214 10.37 -1.64 3.80
CA PRO A 214 9.15 -1.01 3.33
C PRO A 214 8.76 -1.40 1.90
N PRO A 215 9.66 -1.43 0.89
CA PRO A 215 9.29 -1.86 -0.45
C PRO A 215 8.81 -3.31 -0.50
N VAL A 216 9.46 -4.24 0.21
CA VAL A 216 9.03 -5.65 0.29
C VAL A 216 7.65 -5.75 0.92
N ALA A 217 7.33 -4.96 1.95
CA ALA A 217 5.98 -4.90 2.50
C ALA A 217 4.95 -4.51 1.42
N GLY A 218 5.28 -3.54 0.56
CA GLY A 218 4.45 -3.15 -0.58
C GLY A 218 4.24 -4.29 -1.58
N PHE A 219 5.29 -4.99 -1.95
CA PHE A 219 5.19 -6.18 -2.83
C PHE A 219 4.33 -7.28 -2.21
N ILE A 220 4.44 -7.55 -0.92
CA ILE A 220 3.61 -8.56 -0.22
C ILE A 220 2.12 -8.15 -0.22
N LEU A 221 1.81 -6.86 0.02
CA LEU A 221 0.44 -6.34 -0.07
C LEU A 221 -0.14 -6.53 -1.47
N ALA A 222 0.59 -6.07 -2.48
CA ALA A 222 0.18 -6.21 -3.87
C ALA A 222 0.01 -7.69 -4.28
N ALA A 223 0.95 -8.54 -3.90
CA ALA A 223 0.88 -9.98 -4.17
C ALA A 223 -0.37 -10.63 -3.54
N HIS A 224 -0.74 -10.22 -2.32
CA HIS A 224 -1.96 -10.71 -1.68
C HIS A 224 -3.20 -10.26 -2.46
N VAL A 225 -3.30 -8.98 -2.80
CA VAL A 225 -4.44 -8.41 -3.54
C VAL A 225 -4.57 -9.08 -4.92
N LEU A 226 -3.47 -9.20 -5.65
CA LEU A 226 -3.44 -9.84 -6.97
C LEU A 226 -3.86 -11.31 -6.90
N ARG A 227 -3.37 -12.08 -5.91
CA ARG A 227 -3.80 -13.48 -5.73
C ARG A 227 -5.28 -13.58 -5.39
N THR A 228 -5.81 -12.65 -4.60
CA THR A 228 -7.24 -12.60 -4.26
C THR A 228 -8.09 -12.35 -5.52
N ILE A 229 -7.70 -11.37 -6.34
CA ILE A 229 -8.40 -11.02 -7.60
C ILE A 229 -8.32 -12.17 -8.61
N LEU A 230 -7.15 -12.80 -8.71
CA LEU A 230 -6.91 -13.92 -9.62
C LEU A 230 -7.46 -15.26 -9.09
N GLU A 231 -8.01 -15.28 -7.87
CA GLU A 231 -8.52 -16.51 -7.21
C GLU A 231 -7.47 -17.62 -7.17
N VAL A 232 -6.20 -17.25 -6.92
CA VAL A 232 -5.11 -18.23 -6.77
C VAL A 232 -5.30 -18.96 -5.44
N PRO A 233 -5.38 -20.31 -5.43
CA PRO A 233 -5.56 -21.08 -4.19
C PRO A 233 -4.45 -20.82 -3.16
N GLU A 234 -4.82 -20.75 -1.88
CA GLU A 234 -3.82 -20.80 -0.79
C GLU A 234 -3.13 -22.17 -0.79
N GLN A 235 -1.80 -22.18 -0.61
CA GLN A 235 -0.97 -23.39 -0.51
C GLN A 235 -0.64 -23.68 0.93
#